data_7b83a41a727b88ab347289be722cbee8
#
_entry.id   7b83a41a727b88ab347289be722cbee8
#
_cell.length_a   1.000
_cell.length_b   1.000
_cell.length_c   1.000
_cell.angle_alpha   90.00
_cell.angle_beta   90.00
_cell.angle_gamma   90.00
#
_symmetry.space_group_name_H-M   'P 1'
#
loop_
_entity.id
_entity.type
_entity.pdbx_description
1 polymer ?
#
loop_
_entity_poly.entity_id
_entity_poly.type
_entity_poly.pdbx_seq_one_letter_code
_entity_poly.pdbx_strand_id
1 'polypeptide(L)'
;MQIVSLVPSITEALCMLGLEDALVGITDYCLYPAQIVASKVRVGGTKNPRIRDIQALSPDLVIVNTDENRIQTFETLKSLGLNMLVTSTDSLDQVEATWLQLGDATGTAGLARQYRADIAAARAFNRSELRDIKPLSTLIPVWRNPWMASGSGTYMESLLAECGFRNVLSQSYRKWAKVALNGNKSDDELALPEPPELILLPSEPYHFGEADRDSLVKLGFLREQIVLVDGVLLSWWLSRTVPALKEFRELRIAREAIV
;
A
#
# COMPACT_ATOMS: atom_id res chain seq x y z
N MET A 1 -13.13 24.01 6.45
CA MET A 1 -12.52 22.83 7.14
C MET A 1 -11.04 22.83 6.83
N GLN A 2 -10.19 22.65 7.85
CA GLN A 2 -8.74 22.53 7.73
C GLN A 2 -8.33 21.08 8.05
N ILE A 3 -7.63 20.43 7.12
CA ILE A 3 -7.28 19.01 7.22
C ILE A 3 -5.76 18.86 7.30
N VAL A 4 -5.30 18.04 8.23
CA VAL A 4 -3.92 17.51 8.24
C VAL A 4 -3.95 16.04 7.88
N SER A 5 -3.20 15.63 6.86
CA SER A 5 -3.07 14.24 6.45
C SER A 5 -1.69 13.68 6.84
N LEU A 6 -1.68 12.65 7.69
CA LEU A 6 -0.44 11.97 8.08
C LEU A 6 -0.15 10.71 7.22
N VAL A 7 -0.80 10.60 6.05
CA VAL A 7 -0.73 9.43 5.17
C VAL A 7 -0.60 9.86 3.70
N PRO A 8 0.45 9.46 2.98
CA PRO A 8 0.70 9.88 1.60
C PRO A 8 -0.44 9.54 0.64
N SER A 9 -0.94 8.30 0.64
CA SER A 9 -2.03 7.86 -0.23
C SER A 9 -3.35 8.58 0.05
N ILE A 10 -3.64 8.90 1.31
CA ILE A 10 -4.81 9.71 1.70
C ILE A 10 -4.64 11.16 1.22
N THR A 11 -3.44 11.73 1.30
CA THR A 11 -3.16 13.07 0.79
C THR A 11 -3.53 13.18 -0.70
N GLU A 12 -3.14 12.21 -1.51
CA GLU A 12 -3.51 12.15 -2.92
C GLU A 12 -5.02 11.98 -3.10
N ALA A 13 -5.65 11.10 -2.32
CA ALA A 13 -7.10 10.88 -2.37
C ALA A 13 -7.91 12.13 -1.99
N LEU A 14 -7.47 12.91 -1.00
CA LEU A 14 -8.11 14.20 -0.64
C LEU A 14 -8.06 15.20 -1.80
N CYS A 15 -6.96 15.25 -2.55
CA CYS A 15 -6.88 16.07 -3.76
C CYS A 15 -7.85 15.57 -4.83
N MET A 16 -8.02 14.26 -5.01
CA MET A 16 -9.02 13.70 -5.93
C MET A 16 -10.47 14.02 -5.51
N LEU A 17 -10.70 14.24 -4.23
CA LEU A 17 -11.98 14.67 -3.69
C LEU A 17 -12.21 16.19 -3.80
N GLY A 18 -11.26 16.95 -4.39
CA GLY A 18 -11.34 18.41 -4.54
C GLY A 18 -11.08 19.15 -3.22
N LEU A 19 -10.29 18.58 -2.33
CA LEU A 19 -10.02 19.13 -1.00
C LEU A 19 -8.60 19.69 -0.85
N GLU A 20 -7.95 20.01 -1.97
CA GLU A 20 -6.61 20.58 -1.98
C GLU A 20 -6.50 21.87 -1.17
N ASP A 21 -7.52 22.74 -1.19
CA ASP A 21 -7.53 24.00 -0.41
C ASP A 21 -7.78 23.75 1.08
N ALA A 22 -8.51 22.69 1.41
CA ALA A 22 -8.74 22.28 2.79
C ALA A 22 -7.50 21.63 3.44
N LEU A 23 -6.59 21.10 2.63
CA LEU A 23 -5.38 20.40 3.08
C LEU A 23 -4.31 21.42 3.50
N VAL A 24 -4.12 21.61 4.82
CA VAL A 24 -3.19 22.60 5.40
C VAL A 24 -1.87 22.01 5.84
N GLY A 25 -1.80 20.70 6.17
CA GLY A 25 -0.61 20.02 6.63
C GLY A 25 -0.51 18.59 6.11
N ILE A 26 0.72 18.18 5.77
CA ILE A 26 1.02 16.86 5.19
C ILE A 26 2.36 16.33 5.69
N THR A 27 2.62 15.04 5.52
CA THR A 27 3.92 14.45 5.87
C THR A 27 5.00 14.78 4.81
N ASP A 28 6.27 14.56 5.18
CA ASP A 28 7.42 14.72 4.27
C ASP A 28 7.36 13.73 3.10
N TYR A 29 6.63 12.61 3.25
CA TYR A 29 6.47 11.57 2.23
C TYR A 29 5.26 11.77 1.30
N CYS A 30 4.47 12.81 1.48
CA CYS A 30 3.38 13.16 0.55
C CYS A 30 3.96 13.82 -0.70
N LEU A 31 4.17 13.04 -1.76
CA LEU A 31 4.84 13.48 -2.99
C LEU A 31 3.85 13.85 -4.11
N TYR A 32 2.61 13.40 -4.02
CA TYR A 32 1.60 13.56 -5.08
C TYR A 32 0.31 14.20 -4.56
N PRO A 33 -0.37 14.98 -5.43
CA PRO A 33 0.09 15.56 -6.71
C PRO A 33 1.19 16.62 -6.47
N ALA A 34 2.30 16.54 -7.21
CA ALA A 34 3.51 17.32 -6.92
C ALA A 34 3.26 18.84 -6.82
N GLN A 35 2.45 19.41 -7.73
CA GLN A 35 2.15 20.85 -7.76
C GLN A 35 1.37 21.30 -6.52
N ILE A 36 0.45 20.47 -6.02
CA ILE A 36 -0.38 20.78 -4.85
C ILE A 36 0.43 20.64 -3.56
N VAL A 37 1.11 19.52 -3.38
CA VAL A 37 1.84 19.23 -2.13
C VAL A 37 3.07 20.11 -1.91
N ALA A 38 3.62 20.73 -2.98
CA ALA A 38 4.75 21.65 -2.90
C ALA A 38 4.48 22.87 -2.02
N SER A 39 3.22 23.34 -1.95
CA SER A 39 2.81 24.53 -1.19
C SER A 39 2.30 24.23 0.22
N LYS A 40 2.19 22.94 0.61
CA LYS A 40 1.61 22.55 1.89
C LYS A 40 2.64 22.50 3.01
N VAL A 41 2.20 22.80 4.24
CA VAL A 41 3.06 22.73 5.42
C VAL A 41 3.47 21.27 5.68
N ARG A 42 4.78 21.03 5.82
CA ARG A 42 5.32 19.71 6.16
C ARG A 42 5.35 19.55 7.67
N VAL A 43 4.65 18.52 8.18
CA VAL A 43 4.55 18.24 9.62
C VAL A 43 5.42 17.05 10.07
N GLY A 44 6.43 16.68 9.29
CA GLY A 44 7.35 15.57 9.61
C GLY A 44 6.98 14.26 8.95
N GLY A 45 7.63 13.17 9.37
CA GLY A 45 7.42 11.84 8.78
C GLY A 45 6.15 11.14 9.30
N THR A 46 5.69 10.09 8.58
CA THR A 46 4.52 9.28 8.97
C THR A 46 4.68 8.66 10.35
N LYS A 47 5.87 8.13 10.65
CA LYS A 47 6.16 7.50 11.96
C LYS A 47 6.51 8.50 13.06
N ASN A 48 6.97 9.70 12.72
CA ASN A 48 7.44 10.72 13.67
C ASN A 48 6.96 12.13 13.24
N PRO A 49 5.64 12.38 13.24
CA PRO A 49 5.11 13.70 12.93
C PRO A 49 5.43 14.70 14.06
N ARG A 50 5.66 15.95 13.70
CA ARG A 50 5.90 17.04 14.64
C ARG A 50 4.55 17.55 15.17
N ILE A 51 4.13 17.05 16.32
CA ILE A 51 2.82 17.33 16.92
C ILE A 51 2.58 18.83 17.13
N ARG A 52 3.62 19.60 17.49
CA ARG A 52 3.51 21.06 17.67
C ARG A 52 3.14 21.77 16.37
N ASP A 53 3.67 21.32 15.23
CA ASP A 53 3.36 21.88 13.93
C ASP A 53 1.90 21.56 13.54
N ILE A 54 1.43 20.36 13.87
CA ILE A 54 0.02 19.97 13.66
C ILE A 54 -0.90 20.87 14.49
N GLN A 55 -0.59 21.09 15.78
CA GLN A 55 -1.39 21.97 16.64
C GLN A 55 -1.42 23.42 16.15
N ALA A 56 -0.28 23.94 15.68
CA ALA A 56 -0.17 25.31 15.18
C ALA A 56 -1.06 25.57 13.95
N LEU A 57 -1.36 24.51 13.16
CA LEU A 57 -2.29 24.57 12.03
C LEU A 57 -3.76 24.59 12.46
N SER A 58 -4.06 24.35 13.74
CA SER A 58 -5.43 24.31 14.27
C SER A 58 -6.41 23.52 13.39
N PRO A 59 -6.10 22.24 13.05
CA PRO A 59 -6.90 21.48 12.09
C PRO A 59 -8.27 21.10 12.67
N ASP A 60 -9.30 21.15 11.81
CA ASP A 60 -10.63 20.61 12.13
C ASP A 60 -10.62 19.07 12.10
N LEU A 61 -9.69 18.47 11.32
CA LEU A 61 -9.56 17.03 11.16
C LEU A 61 -8.10 16.63 10.93
N VAL A 62 -7.63 15.62 11.66
CA VAL A 62 -6.35 14.95 11.42
C VAL A 62 -6.62 13.53 10.93
N ILE A 63 -6.12 13.16 9.76
CA ILE A 63 -6.33 11.82 9.20
C ILE A 63 -5.06 10.99 9.40
N VAL A 64 -5.26 9.81 10.00
CA VAL A 64 -4.20 8.87 10.42
C VAL A 64 -4.53 7.45 9.95
N ASN A 65 -3.51 6.59 9.91
CA ASN A 65 -3.66 5.19 9.51
C ASN A 65 -2.91 4.28 10.49
N THR A 66 -3.51 3.14 10.83
CA THR A 66 -2.97 2.19 11.82
C THR A 66 -1.64 1.57 11.41
N ASP A 67 -1.37 1.41 10.13
CA ASP A 67 -0.11 0.84 9.63
C ASP A 67 0.96 1.91 9.41
N GLU A 68 0.56 3.13 9.04
CA GLU A 68 1.48 4.23 8.72
C GLU A 68 1.94 5.00 9.96
N ASN A 69 1.08 5.19 10.94
CA ASN A 69 1.38 6.01 12.09
C ASN A 69 1.58 5.15 13.35
N ARG A 70 2.39 5.65 14.29
CA ARG A 70 2.64 4.95 15.56
C ARG A 70 1.48 5.15 16.53
N ILE A 71 1.22 4.19 17.41
CA ILE A 71 0.18 4.28 18.45
C ILE A 71 0.37 5.50 19.33
N GLN A 72 1.60 5.88 19.67
CA GLN A 72 1.91 7.07 20.45
C GLN A 72 1.45 8.37 19.78
N THR A 73 1.44 8.41 18.45
CA THR A 73 0.89 9.55 17.69
C THR A 73 -0.60 9.68 17.95
N PHE A 74 -1.36 8.57 17.87
CA PHE A 74 -2.80 8.57 18.15
C PHE A 74 -3.11 9.03 19.57
N GLU A 75 -2.40 8.47 20.56
CA GLU A 75 -2.58 8.81 21.96
C GLU A 75 -2.31 10.29 22.22
N THR A 76 -1.23 10.83 21.64
CA THR A 76 -0.87 12.24 21.79
C THR A 76 -1.91 13.16 21.13
N LEU A 77 -2.31 12.90 19.89
CA LEU A 77 -3.32 13.71 19.20
C LEU A 77 -4.66 13.70 19.96
N LYS A 78 -5.05 12.52 20.50
CA LYS A 78 -6.26 12.35 21.32
C LYS A 78 -6.18 13.15 22.62
N SER A 79 -5.04 13.10 23.31
CA SER A 79 -4.85 13.84 24.59
C SER A 79 -4.91 15.36 24.40
N LEU A 80 -4.62 15.85 23.20
CA LEU A 80 -4.72 17.26 22.81
C LEU A 80 -6.11 17.67 22.32
N GLY A 81 -7.08 16.74 22.34
CA GLY A 81 -8.45 17.00 21.91
C GLY A 81 -8.63 17.20 20.41
N LEU A 82 -7.64 16.79 19.60
CA LEU A 82 -7.73 16.90 18.14
C LEU A 82 -8.69 15.83 17.58
N ASN A 83 -9.58 16.25 16.70
CA ASN A 83 -10.48 15.36 16.00
C ASN A 83 -9.71 14.51 14.98
N MET A 84 -9.87 13.19 15.03
CA MET A 84 -9.13 12.26 14.17
C MET A 84 -10.06 11.36 13.39
N LEU A 85 -9.75 11.15 12.11
CA LEU A 85 -10.24 10.02 11.32
C LEU A 85 -9.14 8.95 11.29
N VAL A 86 -9.40 7.82 11.93
CA VAL A 86 -8.49 6.67 11.96
C VAL A 86 -8.88 5.69 10.86
N THR A 87 -7.97 5.41 9.95
CA THR A 87 -8.16 4.47 8.85
C THR A 87 -7.33 3.20 9.04
N SER A 88 -7.68 2.14 8.33
CA SER A 88 -6.93 0.90 8.21
C SER A 88 -6.98 0.41 6.76
N THR A 89 -5.96 -0.33 6.30
CA THR A 89 -5.82 -0.70 4.89
C THR A 89 -5.22 -2.09 4.69
N ASP A 90 -5.76 -3.07 5.40
CA ASP A 90 -5.30 -4.45 5.30
C ASP A 90 -5.87 -5.19 4.08
N SER A 91 -6.88 -4.62 3.41
CA SER A 91 -7.57 -5.25 2.29
C SER A 91 -8.21 -4.23 1.33
N LEU A 92 -8.57 -4.69 0.13
CA LEU A 92 -9.35 -3.89 -0.82
C LEU A 92 -10.72 -3.49 -0.28
N ASP A 93 -11.35 -4.33 0.56
CA ASP A 93 -12.64 -3.99 1.18
C ASP A 93 -12.49 -2.81 2.14
N GLN A 94 -11.37 -2.75 2.89
CA GLN A 94 -11.07 -1.60 3.74
C GLN A 94 -10.71 -0.35 2.94
N VAL A 95 -10.06 -0.49 1.77
CA VAL A 95 -9.82 0.64 0.85
C VAL A 95 -11.16 1.21 0.36
N GLU A 96 -12.09 0.35 -0.05
CA GLU A 96 -13.45 0.78 -0.44
C GLU A 96 -14.18 1.48 0.71
N ALA A 97 -14.09 0.93 1.92
CA ALA A 97 -14.68 1.54 3.11
C ALA A 97 -14.02 2.90 3.46
N THR A 98 -12.72 3.02 3.27
CA THR A 98 -11.99 4.26 3.54
C THR A 98 -12.40 5.40 2.61
N TRP A 99 -12.70 5.12 1.33
CA TRP A 99 -13.30 6.13 0.45
C TRP A 99 -14.58 6.70 1.03
N LEU A 100 -15.48 5.84 1.53
CA LEU A 100 -16.75 6.29 2.13
C LEU A 100 -16.52 7.09 3.42
N GLN A 101 -15.60 6.63 4.29
CA GLN A 101 -15.24 7.35 5.51
C GLN A 101 -14.68 8.75 5.22
N LEU A 102 -13.80 8.86 4.22
CA LEU A 102 -13.29 10.16 3.77
C LEU A 102 -14.42 11.05 3.26
N GLY A 103 -15.28 10.51 2.39
CA GLY A 103 -16.41 11.24 1.83
C GLY A 103 -17.38 11.77 2.89
N ASP A 104 -17.71 10.94 3.88
CA ASP A 104 -18.61 11.31 4.98
C ASP A 104 -17.98 12.37 5.90
N ALA A 105 -16.70 12.19 6.26
CA ALA A 105 -15.96 13.11 7.14
C ALA A 105 -15.70 14.48 6.50
N THR A 106 -15.68 14.57 5.16
CA THR A 106 -15.29 15.79 4.44
C THR A 106 -16.44 16.42 3.63
N GLY A 107 -17.64 15.82 3.64
CA GLY A 107 -18.79 16.29 2.86
C GLY A 107 -18.70 15.99 1.36
N THR A 108 -17.80 15.08 0.93
CA THR A 108 -17.57 14.72 -0.48
C THR A 108 -18.10 13.32 -0.84
N ALA A 109 -19.15 12.87 -0.13
CA ALA A 109 -19.71 11.53 -0.25
C ALA A 109 -20.10 11.11 -1.69
N GLY A 110 -20.46 12.06 -2.56
CA GLY A 110 -20.79 11.79 -3.98
C GLY A 110 -19.59 11.24 -4.74
N LEU A 111 -18.46 11.95 -4.72
CA LEU A 111 -17.20 11.54 -5.37
C LEU A 111 -16.63 10.27 -4.72
N ALA A 112 -16.68 10.17 -3.39
CA ALA A 112 -16.19 9.01 -2.67
C ALA A 112 -16.92 7.73 -3.08
N ARG A 113 -18.25 7.77 -3.24
CA ARG A 113 -19.04 6.64 -3.76
C ARG A 113 -18.65 6.29 -5.20
N GLN A 114 -18.33 7.28 -6.04
CA GLN A 114 -17.88 7.02 -7.39
C GLN A 114 -16.55 6.26 -7.40
N TYR A 115 -15.53 6.73 -6.68
CA TYR A 115 -14.23 6.05 -6.60
C TYR A 115 -14.33 4.65 -6.00
N ARG A 116 -15.19 4.46 -4.99
CA ARG A 116 -15.49 3.11 -4.49
C ARG A 116 -16.09 2.23 -5.58
N ALA A 117 -17.06 2.75 -6.36
CA ALA A 117 -17.70 1.99 -7.44
C ALA A 117 -16.71 1.62 -8.55
N ASP A 118 -15.76 2.50 -8.86
CA ASP A 118 -14.71 2.23 -9.85
C ASP A 118 -13.81 1.07 -9.41
N ILE A 119 -13.46 1.00 -8.10
CA ILE A 119 -12.71 -0.15 -7.55
C ILE A 119 -13.53 -1.43 -7.67
N ALA A 120 -14.80 -1.41 -7.26
CA ALA A 120 -15.67 -2.58 -7.33
C ALA A 120 -15.83 -3.09 -8.78
N ALA A 121 -15.94 -2.17 -9.75
CA ALA A 121 -16.01 -2.50 -11.17
C ALA A 121 -14.70 -3.13 -11.68
N ALA A 122 -13.55 -2.58 -11.31
CA ALA A 122 -12.24 -3.12 -11.67
C ALA A 122 -12.02 -4.52 -11.09
N ARG A 123 -12.42 -4.77 -9.84
CA ARG A 123 -12.38 -6.08 -9.18
C ARG A 123 -13.27 -7.08 -9.93
N ALA A 124 -14.51 -6.70 -10.24
CA ALA A 124 -15.43 -7.56 -10.99
C ALA A 124 -14.89 -7.92 -12.37
N PHE A 125 -14.27 -6.95 -13.07
CA PHE A 125 -13.63 -7.16 -14.35
C PHE A 125 -12.43 -8.12 -14.24
N ASN A 126 -11.56 -7.96 -13.25
CA ASN A 126 -10.45 -8.87 -13.01
C ASN A 126 -10.92 -10.31 -12.78
N ARG A 127 -11.95 -10.50 -11.93
CA ARG A 127 -12.52 -11.82 -11.67
C ARG A 127 -13.10 -12.48 -12.92
N SER A 128 -13.67 -11.69 -13.83
CA SER A 128 -14.17 -12.18 -15.11
C SER A 128 -13.03 -12.64 -16.04
N GLU A 129 -12.01 -11.80 -16.22
CA GLU A 129 -10.88 -12.05 -17.11
C GLU A 129 -9.99 -13.21 -16.62
N LEU A 130 -9.88 -13.37 -15.31
CA LEU A 130 -8.97 -14.34 -14.68
C LEU A 130 -9.70 -15.63 -14.23
N ARG A 131 -10.96 -15.79 -14.57
CA ARG A 131 -11.82 -16.90 -14.07
C ARG A 131 -11.20 -18.28 -14.26
N ASP A 132 -10.64 -18.52 -15.43
CA ASP A 132 -10.09 -19.81 -15.85
C ASP A 132 -8.55 -19.87 -15.73
N ILE A 133 -7.95 -18.82 -15.16
CA ILE A 133 -6.51 -18.72 -14.97
C ILE A 133 -6.15 -19.15 -13.55
N LYS A 134 -5.29 -20.16 -13.40
CA LYS A 134 -4.81 -20.63 -12.09
C LYS A 134 -3.98 -19.54 -11.41
N PRO A 135 -4.21 -19.23 -10.12
CA PRO A 135 -3.39 -18.26 -9.39
C PRO A 135 -1.91 -18.65 -9.38
N LEU A 136 -1.03 -17.70 -9.71
CA LEU A 136 0.43 -17.89 -9.73
C LEU A 136 1.01 -17.68 -8.33
N SER A 137 1.75 -18.65 -7.81
CA SER A 137 2.38 -18.54 -6.49
C SER A 137 3.47 -17.47 -6.51
N THR A 138 3.37 -16.50 -5.60
CA THR A 138 4.15 -15.26 -5.69
C THR A 138 4.76 -14.88 -4.34
N LEU A 139 6.04 -14.52 -4.34
CA LEU A 139 6.71 -13.88 -3.22
C LEU A 139 6.81 -12.37 -3.48
N ILE A 140 6.56 -11.58 -2.44
CA ILE A 140 6.56 -10.11 -2.52
C ILE A 140 7.54 -9.57 -1.48
N PRO A 141 8.86 -9.49 -1.78
CA PRO A 141 9.82 -8.84 -0.91
C PRO A 141 9.49 -7.36 -0.74
N VAL A 142 9.67 -6.84 0.48
CA VAL A 142 9.43 -5.41 0.81
C VAL A 142 10.64 -4.75 1.43
N TRP A 143 11.64 -5.53 1.85
CA TRP A 143 12.88 -5.04 2.44
C TRP A 143 14.01 -6.02 2.23
N ARG A 144 15.25 -5.51 2.26
CA ARG A 144 16.49 -6.29 2.18
C ARG A 144 17.41 -5.97 3.34
N ASN A 145 18.18 -7.00 3.77
CA ASN A 145 19.11 -6.95 4.90
C ASN A 145 18.43 -6.64 6.26
N PRO A 146 17.66 -7.60 6.82
CA PRO A 146 17.35 -8.93 6.28
C PRO A 146 16.30 -8.88 5.17
N TRP A 147 16.16 -9.97 4.41
CA TRP A 147 15.03 -10.12 3.49
C TRP A 147 13.72 -10.16 4.28
N MET A 148 12.81 -9.27 3.93
CA MET A 148 11.46 -9.27 4.48
C MET A 148 10.45 -9.28 3.34
N ALA A 149 9.34 -9.99 3.53
CA ALA A 149 8.30 -10.10 2.53
C ALA A 149 6.92 -9.79 3.13
N SER A 150 5.99 -9.40 2.27
CA SER A 150 4.59 -9.24 2.61
C SER A 150 3.98 -10.59 2.95
N GLY A 151 3.37 -10.71 4.12
CA GLY A 151 2.59 -11.87 4.56
C GLY A 151 1.09 -11.63 4.40
N SER A 152 0.29 -12.34 5.20
CA SER A 152 -1.18 -12.19 5.20
C SER A 152 -1.65 -10.89 5.84
N GLY A 153 -2.87 -10.48 5.48
CA GLY A 153 -3.52 -9.30 6.04
C GLY A 153 -2.84 -7.99 5.64
N THR A 154 -2.37 -7.91 4.40
CA THR A 154 -1.81 -6.68 3.82
C THR A 154 -2.60 -6.26 2.59
N TYR A 155 -2.61 -4.95 2.31
CA TYR A 155 -3.18 -4.43 1.06
C TYR A 155 -2.56 -5.09 -0.17
N MET A 156 -1.23 -5.26 -0.19
CA MET A 156 -0.50 -5.88 -1.30
C MET A 156 -1.01 -7.29 -1.59
N GLU A 157 -1.19 -8.11 -0.54
CA GLU A 157 -1.75 -9.46 -0.69
C GLU A 157 -3.16 -9.42 -1.27
N SER A 158 -4.04 -8.59 -0.68
CA SER A 158 -5.43 -8.45 -1.12
C SER A 158 -5.55 -7.97 -2.57
N LEU A 159 -4.73 -6.99 -2.97
CA LEU A 159 -4.67 -6.47 -4.34
C LEU A 159 -4.25 -7.56 -5.32
N LEU A 160 -3.14 -8.24 -5.03
CA LEU A 160 -2.57 -9.24 -5.92
C LEU A 160 -3.46 -10.49 -6.03
N ALA A 161 -4.18 -10.85 -4.98
CA ALA A 161 -5.16 -11.93 -5.02
C ALA A 161 -6.28 -11.66 -6.05
N GLU A 162 -6.77 -10.42 -6.13
CA GLU A 162 -7.76 -10.01 -7.16
C GLU A 162 -7.15 -9.94 -8.57
N CYS A 163 -5.83 -9.99 -8.69
CA CYS A 163 -5.11 -10.00 -9.95
C CYS A 163 -4.57 -11.39 -10.35
N GLY A 164 -5.00 -12.46 -9.67
CA GLY A 164 -4.64 -13.84 -10.01
C GLY A 164 -3.26 -14.26 -9.50
N PHE A 165 -2.76 -13.64 -8.43
CA PHE A 165 -1.56 -14.05 -7.73
C PHE A 165 -1.91 -14.59 -6.35
N ARG A 166 -1.17 -15.61 -5.90
CA ARG A 166 -1.31 -16.22 -4.59
C ARG A 166 -0.01 -16.02 -3.80
N ASN A 167 -0.07 -15.26 -2.73
CA ASN A 167 1.09 -15.05 -1.88
C ASN A 167 1.52 -16.37 -1.22
N VAL A 168 2.79 -16.78 -1.40
CA VAL A 168 3.35 -17.98 -0.77
C VAL A 168 3.36 -17.88 0.76
N LEU A 169 3.29 -16.68 1.33
CA LEU A 169 3.22 -16.41 2.77
C LEU A 169 1.79 -16.14 3.28
N SER A 170 0.74 -16.46 2.52
CA SER A 170 -0.66 -16.23 2.90
C SER A 170 -1.07 -16.90 4.21
N GLN A 171 -0.37 -17.96 4.63
CA GLN A 171 -0.56 -18.66 5.92
C GLN A 171 0.26 -18.03 7.06
N SER A 172 1.08 -17.02 6.78
CA SER A 172 1.85 -16.32 7.81
C SER A 172 0.97 -15.32 8.54
N TYR A 173 0.88 -15.43 9.86
CA TYR A 173 0.20 -14.45 10.72
C TYR A 173 0.98 -13.12 10.87
N ARG A 174 2.10 -12.97 10.19
CA ARG A 174 2.93 -11.75 10.20
C ARG A 174 2.68 -10.96 8.93
N LYS A 175 2.17 -9.75 9.04
CA LYS A 175 2.05 -8.80 7.90
C LYS A 175 3.39 -8.62 7.17
N TRP A 176 4.47 -8.52 7.94
CA TRP A 176 5.84 -8.32 7.46
C TRP A 176 6.73 -9.40 8.07
N ALA A 177 7.14 -10.34 7.25
CA ALA A 177 7.90 -11.49 7.69
C ALA A 177 9.36 -11.42 7.22
N LYS A 178 10.32 -11.68 8.12
CA LYS A 178 11.68 -12.01 7.71
C LYS A 178 11.67 -13.38 7.06
N VAL A 179 12.32 -13.53 5.91
CA VAL A 179 12.32 -14.76 5.12
C VAL A 179 13.74 -15.26 4.84
N ALA A 180 13.94 -16.54 5.01
CA ALA A 180 15.18 -17.24 4.66
C ALA A 180 15.12 -17.70 3.20
N LEU A 181 15.72 -16.95 2.30
CA LEU A 181 15.72 -17.25 0.85
C LEU A 181 16.84 -18.23 0.44
N ASN A 182 17.84 -18.42 1.31
CA ASN A 182 19.02 -19.25 1.04
C ASN A 182 18.98 -20.63 1.69
N GLY A 183 17.84 -21.02 2.28
CA GLY A 183 17.68 -22.28 3.02
C GLY A 183 18.30 -22.31 4.43
N ASN A 184 19.17 -21.37 4.78
CA ASN A 184 19.73 -21.21 6.13
C ASN A 184 18.85 -20.27 6.95
N LYS A 185 17.99 -20.85 7.77
CA LYS A 185 16.99 -20.13 8.57
C LYS A 185 17.56 -19.77 9.93
N SER A 186 17.44 -18.49 10.34
CA SER A 186 17.57 -18.09 11.74
C SER A 186 16.24 -18.23 12.49
N ASP A 187 16.26 -18.19 13.83
CA ASP A 187 15.06 -18.46 14.66
C ASP A 187 13.90 -17.50 14.40
N ASP A 188 14.18 -16.29 13.95
CA ASP A 188 13.18 -15.24 13.66
C ASP A 188 12.79 -15.13 12.18
N GLU A 189 13.38 -15.93 11.29
CA GLU A 189 13.06 -16.00 9.86
C GLU A 189 12.06 -17.12 9.56
N LEU A 190 11.22 -16.92 8.54
CA LEU A 190 10.33 -17.94 7.99
C LEU A 190 11.02 -18.63 6.81
N ALA A 191 11.01 -19.97 6.79
CA ALA A 191 11.25 -20.69 5.56
C ALA A 191 10.07 -20.47 4.60
N LEU A 192 10.35 -20.41 3.29
CA LEU A 192 9.27 -20.39 2.31
C LEU A 192 8.54 -21.74 2.36
N PRO A 193 7.22 -21.78 2.50
CA PRO A 193 6.45 -23.03 2.57
C PRO A 193 6.48 -23.80 1.25
N GLU A 194 6.69 -23.09 0.14
CA GLU A 194 6.85 -23.61 -1.21
C GLU A 194 7.73 -22.67 -2.04
N PRO A 195 8.36 -23.15 -3.13
CA PRO A 195 9.05 -22.28 -4.07
C PRO A 195 8.04 -21.35 -4.77
N PRO A 196 8.29 -20.04 -4.85
CA PRO A 196 7.44 -19.14 -5.61
C PRO A 196 7.66 -19.36 -7.12
N GLU A 197 6.57 -19.33 -7.89
CA GLU A 197 6.63 -19.29 -9.36
C GLU A 197 7.04 -17.90 -9.85
N LEU A 198 6.77 -16.84 -9.05
CA LEU A 198 7.09 -15.46 -9.36
C LEU A 198 7.59 -14.72 -8.12
N ILE A 199 8.56 -13.82 -8.32
CA ILE A 199 9.03 -12.87 -7.30
C ILE A 199 8.81 -11.47 -7.84
N LEU A 200 7.97 -10.68 -7.17
CA LEU A 200 7.74 -9.28 -7.50
C LEU A 200 8.63 -8.40 -6.65
N LEU A 201 9.57 -7.70 -7.26
CA LEU A 201 10.49 -6.75 -6.61
C LEU A 201 9.97 -5.33 -6.81
N PRO A 202 9.29 -4.73 -5.84
CA PRO A 202 8.75 -3.38 -5.97
C PRO A 202 9.82 -2.30 -5.78
N SER A 203 9.59 -1.13 -6.39
CA SER A 203 10.43 0.05 -6.18
C SER A 203 10.19 0.76 -4.83
N GLU A 204 9.18 0.34 -4.08
CA GLU A 204 8.81 0.82 -2.72
C GLU A 204 8.26 -0.33 -1.87
N PRO A 205 8.40 -0.31 -0.53
CA PRO A 205 9.08 0.69 0.31
C PRO A 205 10.61 0.63 0.25
N TYR A 206 11.19 -0.49 -0.17
CA TYR A 206 12.61 -0.62 -0.50
C TYR A 206 12.76 -0.52 -2.01
N HIS A 207 13.72 0.29 -2.47
CA HIS A 207 13.97 0.45 -3.90
C HIS A 207 14.76 -0.73 -4.46
N PHE A 208 14.04 -1.80 -4.82
CA PHE A 208 14.66 -2.94 -5.49
C PHE A 208 15.03 -2.61 -6.93
N GLY A 209 16.18 -3.16 -7.36
CA GLY A 209 16.71 -2.97 -8.71
C GLY A 209 17.38 -4.22 -9.27
N GLU A 210 18.08 -4.08 -10.41
CA GLU A 210 18.76 -5.20 -11.06
C GLU A 210 19.79 -5.90 -10.17
N ALA A 211 20.49 -5.16 -9.29
CA ALA A 211 21.45 -5.75 -8.35
C ALA A 211 20.79 -6.72 -7.36
N ASP A 212 19.53 -6.45 -6.95
CA ASP A 212 18.76 -7.31 -6.08
C ASP A 212 18.25 -8.54 -6.84
N ARG A 213 17.81 -8.33 -8.08
CA ARG A 213 17.47 -9.40 -9.02
C ARG A 213 18.64 -10.37 -9.22
N ASP A 214 19.84 -9.84 -9.49
CA ASP A 214 21.06 -10.66 -9.63
C ASP A 214 21.42 -11.40 -8.32
N SER A 215 21.12 -10.80 -7.18
CA SER A 215 21.33 -11.45 -5.89
C SER A 215 20.40 -12.65 -5.69
N LEU A 216 19.14 -12.55 -6.10
CA LEU A 216 18.19 -13.67 -6.07
C LEU A 216 18.59 -14.78 -7.05
N VAL A 217 19.10 -14.41 -8.23
CA VAL A 217 19.64 -15.41 -9.19
C VAL A 217 20.81 -16.19 -8.56
N LYS A 218 21.71 -15.53 -7.83
CA LYS A 218 22.79 -16.21 -7.08
C LYS A 218 22.30 -17.12 -5.97
N LEU A 219 21.09 -16.88 -5.46
CA LEU A 219 20.40 -17.76 -4.48
C LEU A 219 19.67 -18.95 -5.14
N GLY A 220 19.70 -19.06 -6.47
CA GLY A 220 19.14 -20.19 -7.22
C GLY A 220 17.78 -19.93 -7.86
N PHE A 221 17.22 -18.72 -7.79
CA PHE A 221 15.99 -18.37 -8.50
C PHE A 221 16.28 -18.10 -9.98
N LEU A 222 15.36 -18.47 -10.86
CA LEU A 222 15.49 -18.20 -12.30
C LEU A 222 15.23 -16.71 -12.57
N ARG A 223 16.00 -16.11 -13.48
CA ARG A 223 15.89 -14.69 -13.79
C ARG A 223 14.50 -14.29 -14.30
N GLU A 224 13.86 -15.16 -15.07
CA GLU A 224 12.51 -15.00 -15.60
C GLU A 224 11.40 -15.01 -14.52
N GLN A 225 11.68 -15.61 -13.37
CA GLN A 225 10.76 -15.60 -12.22
C GLN A 225 10.79 -14.27 -11.45
N ILE A 226 11.77 -13.40 -11.70
CA ILE A 226 11.99 -12.19 -10.92
C ILE A 226 11.61 -10.98 -11.76
N VAL A 227 10.59 -10.22 -11.34
CA VAL A 227 10.04 -9.06 -12.03
C VAL A 227 10.18 -7.82 -11.18
N LEU A 228 10.79 -6.79 -11.75
CA LEU A 228 10.78 -5.44 -11.15
C LEU A 228 9.42 -4.80 -11.45
N VAL A 229 8.75 -4.27 -10.43
CA VAL A 229 7.42 -3.65 -10.56
C VAL A 229 7.39 -2.27 -9.91
N ASP A 230 6.44 -1.44 -10.33
CA ASP A 230 6.21 -0.16 -9.68
C ASP A 230 5.64 -0.35 -8.27
N GLY A 231 6.44 -0.06 -7.27
CA GLY A 231 6.08 -0.17 -5.87
C GLY A 231 4.99 0.82 -5.45
N VAL A 232 4.86 1.96 -6.13
CA VAL A 232 3.77 2.92 -5.88
C VAL A 232 2.42 2.25 -6.11
N LEU A 233 2.27 1.43 -7.15
CA LEU A 233 1.04 0.68 -7.42
C LEU A 233 0.76 -0.40 -6.38
N LEU A 234 1.80 -0.94 -5.73
CA LEU A 234 1.64 -1.96 -4.67
C LEU A 234 1.43 -1.38 -3.28
N SER A 235 1.91 -0.17 -3.01
CA SER A 235 1.92 0.40 -1.65
C SER A 235 0.98 1.58 -1.44
N TRP A 236 0.65 2.32 -2.51
CA TRP A 236 -0.25 3.48 -2.44
C TRP A 236 -1.68 3.06 -2.78
N TRP A 237 -2.49 2.92 -1.76
CA TRP A 237 -3.91 2.56 -1.86
C TRP A 237 -4.81 3.78 -2.14
N LEU A 238 -6.12 3.59 -2.29
CA LEU A 238 -7.12 4.56 -2.75
C LEU A 238 -6.91 4.95 -4.22
N SER A 239 -6.25 6.05 -4.49
CA SER A 239 -6.03 6.63 -5.82
C SER A 239 -5.36 5.68 -6.81
N ARG A 240 -4.43 4.87 -6.33
CA ARG A 240 -3.64 3.93 -7.14
C ARG A 240 -4.26 2.55 -7.29
N THR A 241 -5.36 2.27 -6.58
CA THR A 241 -5.96 0.92 -6.56
C THR A 241 -6.48 0.47 -7.93
N VAL A 242 -7.21 1.32 -8.66
CA VAL A 242 -7.73 0.96 -9.99
C VAL A 242 -6.61 0.77 -11.02
N PRO A 243 -5.64 1.70 -11.15
CA PRO A 243 -4.44 1.47 -11.97
C PRO A 243 -3.68 0.18 -11.62
N ALA A 244 -3.50 -0.11 -10.33
CA ALA A 244 -2.82 -1.32 -9.86
C ALA A 244 -3.58 -2.60 -10.24
N LEU A 245 -4.89 -2.65 -10.03
CA LEU A 245 -5.74 -3.78 -10.46
C LEU A 245 -5.61 -4.06 -11.95
N LYS A 246 -5.52 -3.03 -12.78
CA LYS A 246 -5.31 -3.15 -14.22
C LYS A 246 -3.91 -3.69 -14.54
N GLU A 247 -2.86 -3.04 -14.03
CA GLU A 247 -1.46 -3.37 -14.32
C GLU A 247 -1.12 -4.80 -13.93
N PHE A 248 -1.49 -5.21 -12.72
CA PHE A 248 -1.19 -6.57 -12.24
C PHE A 248 -2.04 -7.64 -12.91
N ARG A 249 -3.28 -7.37 -13.33
CA ARG A 249 -4.03 -8.27 -14.20
C ARG A 249 -3.31 -8.47 -15.53
N GLU A 250 -2.89 -7.39 -16.19
CA GLU A 250 -2.18 -7.45 -17.47
C GLU A 250 -0.86 -8.22 -17.32
N LEU A 251 -0.12 -7.99 -16.24
CA LEU A 251 1.07 -8.78 -15.91
C LEU A 251 0.73 -10.28 -15.76
N ARG A 252 -0.36 -10.61 -15.06
CA ARG A 252 -0.78 -12.01 -14.89
C ARG A 252 -1.13 -12.70 -16.20
N ILE A 253 -1.88 -12.02 -17.07
CA ILE A 253 -2.25 -12.54 -18.40
C ILE A 253 -1.00 -12.74 -19.27
N ALA A 254 -0.07 -11.79 -19.27
CA ALA A 254 1.18 -11.90 -20.00
C ALA A 254 2.03 -13.09 -19.53
N ARG A 255 1.97 -13.44 -18.25
CA ARG A 255 2.66 -14.61 -17.68
C ARG A 255 2.02 -15.94 -18.06
N GLU A 256 0.71 -15.99 -18.28
CA GLU A 256 0.03 -17.19 -18.77
C GLU A 256 0.46 -17.56 -20.19
N ALA A 257 0.71 -16.56 -21.02
CA ALA A 257 1.13 -16.77 -22.43
C ALA A 257 2.58 -17.30 -22.59
N ILE A 258 3.37 -17.33 -21.52
CA ILE A 258 4.78 -17.76 -21.52
C ILE A 258 4.93 -19.22 -21.04
N VAL A 259 3.91 -19.77 -20.39
CA VAL A 259 3.84 -21.15 -19.89
C VAL A 259 3.18 -22.04 -20.94
#